data_7161fcca63a33822e967f8da34eba831
#
_entry.id   7161fcca63a33822e967f8da34eba831
#
_cell.length_a   1.000
_cell.length_b   1.000
_cell.length_c   1.000
_cell.angle_alpha   90.00
_cell.angle_beta   90.00
_cell.angle_gamma   90.00
#
_symmetry.space_group_name_H-M   'P 1'
#
loop_
_entity.id
_entity.type
_entity.pdbx_description
1 polymer ?
#
loop_
_entity_poly.entity_id
_entity_poly.type
_entity_poly.pdbx_seq_one_letter_code
_entity_poly.pdbx_strand_id
1 'polypeptide(L)'
;MSDLRHRVSEICAALPGAEASDPWGGGHEAWKVGGKLFACFGSVDPGVSVKTSDIETATLLIDAQVARRARYFHRSWVNLPEEVEDDELIHRIVSSYDIVRSGLTKKMQVALPAREGG
;
A
#
# COMPACT_ATOMS: atom_id res chain seq x y z
N MET A 1 -2.98 12.20 18.76
CA MET A 1 -2.51 12.37 17.38
C MET A 1 -2.60 11.04 16.66
N SER A 2 -3.32 11.03 15.56
CA SER A 2 -3.37 9.81 14.78
C SER A 2 -2.04 9.69 14.04
N ASP A 3 -1.34 8.62 14.33
CA ASP A 3 -0.11 8.31 13.66
C ASP A 3 -0.48 7.51 12.41
N LEU A 4 -0.14 8.04 11.24
CA LEU A 4 -0.43 7.36 9.98
C LEU A 4 0.18 5.95 9.95
N ARG A 5 1.39 5.78 10.50
CA ARG A 5 2.03 4.48 10.58
C ARG A 5 1.18 3.48 11.37
N HIS A 6 0.61 3.93 12.47
CA HIS A 6 -0.23 3.08 13.30
C HIS A 6 -1.52 2.68 12.54
N ARG A 7 -2.15 3.64 11.87
CA ARG A 7 -3.34 3.39 11.05
C ARG A 7 -3.05 2.37 9.95
N VAL A 8 -1.94 2.56 9.24
CA VAL A 8 -1.51 1.66 8.17
C VAL A 8 -1.21 0.28 8.73
N SER A 9 -0.50 0.21 9.85
CA SER A 9 -0.18 -1.07 10.51
C SER A 9 -1.43 -1.86 10.85
N GLU A 10 -2.44 -1.20 11.40
CA GLU A 10 -3.69 -1.88 11.75
C GLU A 10 -4.36 -2.47 10.52
N ILE A 11 -4.41 -1.71 9.43
CA ILE A 11 -5.04 -2.16 8.19
C ILE A 11 -4.24 -3.33 7.59
N CYS A 12 -2.94 -3.15 7.45
CA CYS A 12 -2.08 -4.14 6.80
C CYS A 12 -1.98 -5.43 7.59
N ALA A 13 -1.88 -5.35 8.91
CA ALA A 13 -1.76 -6.54 9.75
C ALA A 13 -2.99 -7.44 9.68
N ALA A 14 -4.13 -6.89 9.32
CA ALA A 14 -5.37 -7.65 9.15
C ALA A 14 -5.46 -8.34 7.79
N LEU A 15 -4.56 -8.03 6.86
CA LEU A 15 -4.60 -8.62 5.52
C LEU A 15 -3.84 -9.94 5.48
N PRO A 16 -4.44 -11.01 4.93
CA PRO A 16 -3.84 -12.35 4.96
C PRO A 16 -2.47 -12.40 4.28
N GLY A 17 -1.47 -12.90 4.98
CA GLY A 17 -0.13 -13.06 4.46
C GLY A 17 0.69 -11.79 4.36
N ALA A 18 0.17 -10.67 4.85
CA ALA A 18 0.91 -9.41 4.83
C ALA A 18 2.02 -9.44 5.88
N GLU A 19 3.20 -8.97 5.49
CA GLU A 19 4.37 -8.94 6.36
C GLU A 19 5.03 -7.57 6.33
N ALA A 20 5.37 -7.07 7.51
CA ALA A 20 6.07 -5.80 7.64
C ALA A 20 7.58 -6.04 7.68
N SER A 21 8.33 -5.13 7.09
CA SER A 21 9.78 -5.16 7.17
C SER A 21 10.33 -3.74 7.15
N ASP A 22 11.57 -3.59 7.61
CA ASP A 22 12.31 -2.33 7.55
C ASP A 22 13.68 -2.65 6.97
N PRO A 23 13.75 -2.96 5.67
CA PRO A 23 14.97 -3.50 5.06
C PRO A 23 16.16 -2.55 5.10
N TRP A 24 15.90 -1.24 5.23
CA TRP A 24 16.97 -0.25 5.27
C TRP A 24 17.25 0.28 6.67
N GLY A 25 16.44 -0.10 7.66
CA GLY A 25 16.49 0.49 8.98
C GLY A 25 15.97 1.92 8.99
N GLY A 26 15.92 2.55 10.15
CA GLY A 26 15.57 3.97 10.25
C GLY A 26 14.12 4.33 9.99
N GLY A 27 13.21 3.39 10.08
CA GLY A 27 11.79 3.69 10.01
C GLY A 27 11.19 3.64 8.61
N HIS A 28 11.86 2.99 7.67
CA HIS A 28 11.32 2.78 6.32
C HIS A 28 10.47 1.52 6.30
N GLU A 29 9.28 1.62 6.88
CA GLU A 29 8.41 0.46 6.98
C GLU A 29 7.83 0.08 5.61
N ALA A 30 7.99 -1.19 5.26
CA ALA A 30 7.48 -1.74 4.00
C ALA A 30 6.56 -2.92 4.30
N TRP A 31 5.40 -2.95 3.67
CA TRP A 31 4.45 -4.04 3.79
C TRP A 31 4.40 -4.83 2.49
N LYS A 32 4.55 -6.14 2.59
CA LYS A 32 4.62 -7.04 1.43
C LYS A 32 3.64 -8.19 1.56
N VAL A 33 3.22 -8.71 0.42
CA VAL A 33 2.46 -9.96 0.33
C VAL A 33 3.13 -10.81 -0.74
N GLY A 34 3.46 -12.06 -0.38
CA GLY A 34 4.19 -12.94 -1.29
C GLY A 34 5.54 -12.38 -1.72
N GLY A 35 6.18 -11.58 -0.87
CA GLY A 35 7.45 -10.96 -1.16
C GLY A 35 7.37 -9.71 -2.02
N LYS A 36 6.16 -9.28 -2.40
CA LYS A 36 5.97 -8.10 -3.25
C LYS A 36 5.40 -6.94 -2.43
N LEU A 37 5.95 -5.76 -2.64
CA LEU A 37 5.57 -4.55 -1.92
C LEU A 37 4.18 -4.07 -2.32
N PHE A 38 3.34 -3.72 -1.33
CA PHE A 38 2.04 -3.10 -1.60
C PHE A 38 1.79 -1.82 -0.80
N ALA A 39 2.57 -1.55 0.24
CA ALA A 39 2.48 -0.29 0.98
C ALA A 39 3.86 0.03 1.57
N CYS A 40 4.26 1.29 1.52
CA CYS A 40 5.60 1.65 1.94
C CYS A 40 5.67 3.08 2.45
N PHE A 41 6.39 3.26 3.55
CA PHE A 41 6.79 4.59 4.02
C PHE A 41 8.21 4.85 3.56
N GLY A 42 8.45 6.01 2.95
CA GLY A 42 9.78 6.41 2.55
C GLY A 42 10.43 7.34 3.56
N SER A 43 11.70 7.65 3.36
CA SER A 43 12.44 8.55 4.23
C SER A 43 12.26 10.01 3.86
N VAL A 44 11.87 10.29 2.64
CA VAL A 44 11.82 11.65 2.10
C VAL A 44 10.42 12.24 2.17
N ASP A 45 9.44 11.50 1.67
CA ASP A 45 8.06 11.97 1.62
C ASP A 45 7.27 11.43 2.79
N PRO A 46 6.58 12.28 3.55
CA PRO A 46 5.61 11.79 4.54
C PRO A 46 4.46 11.12 3.81
N GLY A 47 3.72 10.29 4.52
CA GLY A 47 2.61 9.58 3.91
C GLY A 47 3.00 8.17 3.50
N VAL A 48 2.04 7.44 2.95
CA VAL A 48 2.24 6.05 2.56
C VAL A 48 2.04 5.90 1.05
N SER A 49 2.97 5.19 0.41
CA SER A 49 2.88 4.92 -1.03
C SER A 49 2.20 3.58 -1.26
N VAL A 50 1.26 3.56 -2.20
CA VAL A 50 0.48 2.37 -2.54
C VAL A 50 0.33 2.27 -4.05
N LYS A 51 0.07 1.05 -4.53
CA LYS A 51 -0.12 0.79 -5.95
C LYS A 51 -1.59 0.94 -6.34
N THR A 52 -1.83 1.55 -7.51
CA THR A 52 -3.17 1.58 -8.12
C THR A 52 -3.23 0.60 -9.28
N SER A 53 -4.42 0.42 -9.84
CA SER A 53 -4.62 -0.54 -10.93
C SER A 53 -3.90 -0.15 -12.22
N ASP A 54 -3.71 1.16 -12.47
CA ASP A 54 -3.07 1.65 -13.67
C ASP A 54 -2.64 3.11 -13.51
N ILE A 55 -1.93 3.61 -14.52
CA ILE A 55 -1.45 4.99 -14.54
C ILE A 55 -2.61 5.99 -14.54
N GLU A 56 -3.69 5.64 -15.25
CA GLU A 56 -4.86 6.50 -15.35
C GLU A 56 -5.52 6.74 -13.99
N THR A 57 -5.69 5.68 -13.22
CA THR A 57 -6.24 5.78 -11.85
C THR A 57 -5.33 6.64 -10.97
N ALA A 58 -4.03 6.42 -11.05
CA ALA A 58 -3.07 7.22 -10.29
C ALA A 58 -3.17 8.69 -10.65
N THR A 59 -3.26 8.99 -11.94
CA THR A 59 -3.38 10.37 -12.43
C THR A 59 -4.65 11.03 -11.93
N LEU A 60 -5.77 10.31 -11.96
CA LEU A 60 -7.04 10.83 -11.45
C LEU A 60 -6.95 11.18 -9.97
N LEU A 61 -6.32 10.33 -9.17
CA LEU A 61 -6.17 10.59 -7.73
C LEU A 61 -5.29 11.81 -7.47
N ILE A 62 -4.24 11.97 -8.26
CA ILE A 62 -3.34 13.13 -8.13
C ILE A 62 -4.07 14.41 -8.55
N ASP A 63 -4.79 14.36 -9.65
CA ASP A 63 -5.53 15.53 -10.16
C ASP A 63 -6.64 15.94 -9.19
N ALA A 64 -7.28 14.97 -8.54
CA ALA A 64 -8.31 15.23 -7.54
C ALA A 64 -7.74 15.65 -6.17
N GLN A 65 -6.43 15.71 -6.06
CA GLN A 65 -5.73 16.08 -4.82
C GLN A 65 -5.98 15.11 -3.67
N VAL A 66 -6.37 13.89 -3.98
CA VAL A 66 -6.51 12.81 -2.99
C VAL A 66 -5.14 12.23 -2.64
N ALA A 67 -4.24 12.23 -3.61
CA ALA A 67 -2.90 11.66 -3.46
C ALA A 67 -1.88 12.52 -4.19
N ARG A 68 -0.61 12.18 -3.98
CA ARG A 68 0.53 12.84 -4.64
C ARG A 68 1.32 11.81 -5.42
N ARG A 69 2.20 12.29 -6.28
CA ARG A 69 3.14 11.44 -6.99
C ARG A 69 4.02 10.67 -6.00
N ALA A 70 4.07 9.36 -6.14
CA ALA A 70 4.97 8.54 -5.33
C ALA A 70 6.34 8.51 -6.01
N ARG A 71 7.27 9.31 -5.49
CA ARG A 71 8.61 9.41 -6.07
C ARG A 71 9.33 8.07 -5.97
N TYR A 72 10.13 7.74 -6.97
CA TYR A 72 10.91 6.51 -7.06
C TYR A 72 10.08 5.25 -7.31
N PHE A 73 8.78 5.39 -7.54
CA PHE A 73 7.90 4.28 -7.88
C PHE A 73 7.36 4.44 -9.30
N HIS A 74 6.86 3.33 -9.83
CA HIS A 74 6.17 3.35 -11.12
C HIS A 74 5.00 4.34 -11.07
N ARG A 75 4.63 4.88 -12.22
CA ARG A 75 3.55 5.87 -12.31
C ARG A 75 2.20 5.40 -11.82
N SER A 76 2.00 4.10 -11.70
CA SER A 76 0.76 3.54 -11.14
C SER A 76 0.73 3.64 -9.61
N TRP A 77 1.81 4.08 -8.97
CA TRP A 77 1.87 4.26 -7.52
C TRP A 77 1.55 5.71 -7.16
N VAL A 78 0.91 5.88 -6.02
CA VAL A 78 0.62 7.20 -5.46
C VAL A 78 1.01 7.25 -4.00
N ASN A 79 1.23 8.47 -3.49
CA ASN A 79 1.53 8.70 -2.09
C ASN A 79 0.33 9.36 -1.42
N LEU A 80 -0.20 8.72 -0.38
CA LEU A 80 -1.32 9.26 0.40
C LEU A 80 -0.77 10.11 1.53
N PRO A 81 -1.31 11.34 1.70
CA PRO A 81 -0.81 12.25 2.74
C PRO A 81 -1.23 11.79 4.13
N GLU A 82 -0.56 12.37 5.15
CA GLU A 82 -0.85 12.02 6.54
C GLU A 82 -2.28 12.32 6.95
N GLU A 83 -2.89 13.32 6.36
CA GLU A 83 -4.26 13.75 6.66
C GLU A 83 -5.33 12.99 5.87
N VAL A 84 -4.95 11.94 5.15
CA VAL A 84 -5.90 11.11 4.39
C VAL A 84 -6.98 10.55 5.32
N GLU A 85 -8.23 10.57 4.87
CA GLU A 85 -9.33 10.04 5.65
C GLU A 85 -9.27 8.52 5.75
N ASP A 86 -9.82 7.98 6.83
CA ASP A 86 -9.73 6.54 7.11
C ASP A 86 -10.34 5.68 6.00
N ASP A 87 -11.50 6.06 5.49
CA ASP A 87 -12.17 5.29 4.43
C ASP A 87 -11.32 5.23 3.17
N GLU A 88 -10.72 6.35 2.79
CA GLU A 88 -9.87 6.42 1.62
C GLU A 88 -8.59 5.61 1.85
N LEU A 89 -8.00 5.73 3.03
CA LEU A 89 -6.80 4.99 3.39
C LEU A 89 -7.02 3.48 3.31
N ILE A 90 -8.10 3.00 3.92
CA ILE A 90 -8.45 1.59 3.91
C ILE A 90 -8.64 1.12 2.46
N HIS A 91 -9.45 1.85 1.69
CA HIS A 91 -9.73 1.49 0.31
C HIS A 91 -8.46 1.39 -0.54
N ARG A 92 -7.56 2.37 -0.41
CA ARG A 92 -6.34 2.39 -1.23
C ARG A 92 -5.37 1.28 -0.82
N ILE A 93 -5.23 1.02 0.47
CA ILE A 93 -4.33 -0.05 0.94
C ILE A 93 -4.87 -1.42 0.53
N VAL A 94 -6.16 -1.66 0.75
CA VAL A 94 -6.77 -2.95 0.39
C VAL A 94 -6.71 -3.17 -1.12
N SER A 95 -7.00 -2.13 -1.91
CA SER A 95 -6.89 -2.20 -3.37
C SER A 95 -5.48 -2.53 -3.81
N SER A 96 -4.48 -1.89 -3.20
CA SER A 96 -3.07 -2.14 -3.52
C SER A 96 -2.71 -3.59 -3.20
N TYR A 97 -3.11 -4.06 -2.03
CA TYR A 97 -2.88 -5.44 -1.61
C TYR A 97 -3.49 -6.43 -2.63
N ASP A 98 -4.75 -6.21 -3.01
CA ASP A 98 -5.44 -7.11 -3.93
C ASP A 98 -4.77 -7.12 -5.32
N ILE A 99 -4.34 -5.96 -5.81
CA ILE A 99 -3.64 -5.85 -7.08
C ILE A 99 -2.34 -6.65 -7.04
N VAL A 100 -1.53 -6.45 -6.00
CA VAL A 100 -0.25 -7.12 -5.88
C VAL A 100 -0.44 -8.62 -5.69
N ARG A 101 -1.38 -9.03 -4.83
CA ARG A 101 -1.67 -10.43 -4.60
C ARG A 101 -2.13 -11.14 -5.87
N SER A 102 -3.00 -10.50 -6.65
CA SER A 102 -3.50 -11.10 -7.90
C SER A 102 -2.43 -11.24 -8.97
N GLY A 103 -1.35 -10.47 -8.85
CA GLY A 103 -0.21 -10.56 -9.76
C GLY A 103 0.80 -11.64 -9.40
N LEU A 104 0.62 -12.30 -8.26
CA LEU A 104 1.50 -13.40 -7.86
C LEU A 104 1.20 -14.66 -8.66
N THR A 105 2.16 -15.59 -8.70
CA THR A 105 1.92 -16.88 -9.34
C THR A 105 0.80 -17.60 -8.60
N LYS A 106 0.11 -18.52 -9.30
CA LYS A 106 -0.94 -19.32 -8.66
C LYS A 106 -0.42 -20.12 -7.49
N LYS A 107 0.80 -20.65 -7.61
CA LYS A 107 1.44 -21.40 -6.53
C LYS A 107 1.58 -20.55 -5.27
N MET A 108 2.01 -19.30 -5.43
CA MET A 108 2.16 -18.37 -4.31
C MET A 108 0.82 -17.97 -3.73
N GLN A 109 -0.18 -17.73 -4.58
CA GLN A 109 -1.52 -17.36 -4.13
C GLN A 109 -2.15 -18.48 -3.29
N VAL A 110 -1.97 -19.74 -3.73
CA VAL A 110 -2.50 -20.90 -3.01
C VAL A 110 -1.81 -21.07 -1.65
N ALA A 111 -0.53 -20.72 -1.56
CA ALA A 111 0.23 -20.83 -0.32
C ALA A 111 -0.15 -19.78 0.71
N LEU A 112 -0.81 -18.70 0.30
CA LEU A 112 -1.23 -17.64 1.21
C LEU A 112 -2.56 -17.99 1.88
N PRO A 113 -2.81 -17.45 3.09
CA PRO A 113 -4.14 -17.58 3.70
C PRO A 113 -5.21 -17.01 2.78
N ALA A 114 -6.42 -17.55 2.85
CA ALA A 114 -7.51 -17.11 1.99
C ALA A 114 -7.83 -15.63 2.22
N ARG A 115 -8.05 -14.90 1.12
CA ARG A 115 -8.45 -13.49 1.17
C ARG A 115 -9.97 -13.43 1.26
N GLU A 116 -10.47 -13.00 2.41
CA GLU A 116 -11.90 -12.87 2.63
C GLU A 116 -12.41 -11.52 2.14
N GLY A 117 -13.67 -11.47 1.86
CA GLY A 117 -14.35 -10.26 1.47
C GLY A 117 -14.12 -9.86 0.03
N GLY A 118 -13.51 -10.76 -0.70
CA GLY A 118 -13.35 -10.69 -2.15
C GLY A 118 -12.92 -9.42 -2.78
#